data_881e4d597b3d8b0aa2e98fa0ed642b23
#
_entry.id   881e4d597b3d8b0aa2e98fa0ed642b23
#
_cell.length_a   1.000
_cell.length_b   1.000
_cell.length_c   1.000
_cell.angle_alpha   90.00
_cell.angle_beta   90.00
_cell.angle_gamma   90.00
#
_symmetry.space_group_name_H-M   'P 1'
#
loop_
_entity.id
_entity.type
_entity.pdbx_description
1 polymer ?
#
loop_
_entity_poly.entity_id
_entity_poly.type
_entity_poly.pdbx_seq_one_letter_code
_entity_poly.pdbx_strand_id
1 'polypeptide(L)'
;CALALLGKPDSFEAKAKIGKTGVDEEIEMTFKYNSGTTAFLNSSIVKQTPSTATLVCDNGILVLNSRFHQTDKITSVLEGNKIEHDFAYTGKGYYFEIEHFANLLRKNQKESPLMSFEFSRQLISMLDEVRTRIDLHYEV
;
A
#
# COMPACT_ATOMS: atom_id res chain seq x y z
N CYS A 1 1.26 0.80 -0.71
CA CYS A 1 1.64 -0.46 -1.35
C CYS A 1 1.21 -0.47 -2.83
N ALA A 2 -0.10 -0.42 -3.16
CA ALA A 2 -0.59 -0.51 -4.55
C ALA A 2 0.05 0.53 -5.47
N LEU A 3 0.08 1.80 -5.07
CA LEU A 3 0.69 2.87 -5.86
C LEU A 3 2.19 2.64 -6.11
N ALA A 4 2.91 2.06 -5.14
CA ALA A 4 4.34 1.76 -5.28
C ALA A 4 4.62 0.57 -6.23
N LEU A 5 3.70 -0.39 -6.29
CA LEU A 5 3.86 -1.60 -7.11
C LEU A 5 3.29 -1.44 -8.52
N LEU A 6 2.17 -0.74 -8.66
CA LEU A 6 1.38 -0.69 -9.89
C LEU A 6 1.35 0.72 -10.52
N GLY A 7 1.87 1.73 -9.82
CA GLY A 7 1.77 3.12 -10.26
C GLY A 7 0.39 3.74 -9.99
N LYS A 8 0.15 4.94 -10.54
CA LYS A 8 -1.14 5.61 -10.46
C LYS A 8 -2.18 4.86 -11.30
N PRO A 9 -3.38 4.55 -10.76
CA PRO A 9 -4.44 3.92 -11.53
C PRO A 9 -5.01 4.89 -12.58
N ASP A 10 -5.50 4.35 -13.69
CA ASP A 10 -6.19 5.13 -14.74
C ASP A 10 -7.59 5.55 -14.30
N SER A 11 -8.24 4.72 -13.49
CA SER A 11 -9.51 5.05 -12.84
C SER A 11 -9.68 4.29 -11.53
N PHE A 12 -10.56 4.78 -10.67
CA PHE A 12 -10.88 4.08 -9.43
C PHE A 12 -12.33 4.30 -9.00
N GLU A 13 -12.80 3.35 -8.21
CA GLU A 13 -14.04 3.43 -7.45
C GLU A 13 -13.70 3.37 -5.96
N ALA A 14 -14.45 4.10 -5.13
CA ALA A 14 -14.32 4.05 -3.68
C ALA A 14 -15.70 4.09 -3.04
N LYS A 15 -15.86 3.33 -1.95
CA LYS A 15 -17.03 3.32 -1.08
C LYS A 15 -16.58 3.31 0.36
N ALA A 16 -17.24 4.07 1.21
CA ALA A 16 -16.94 4.11 2.63
C ALA A 16 -18.20 4.04 3.47
N LYS A 17 -18.03 3.55 4.69
CA LYS A 17 -19.00 3.65 5.75
C LYS A 17 -18.53 4.74 6.70
N ILE A 18 -19.26 5.86 6.69
CA ILE A 18 -18.98 6.97 7.59
C ILE A 18 -19.61 6.66 8.95
N GLY A 19 -18.83 6.76 10.00
CA GLY A 19 -19.26 6.55 11.38
C GLY A 19 -19.96 7.76 11.98
N LYS A 20 -20.45 7.61 13.20
CA LYS A 20 -21.15 8.67 13.93
C LYS A 20 -20.27 9.91 14.21
N THR A 21 -18.97 9.74 14.19
CA THR A 21 -17.98 10.79 14.41
C THR A 21 -17.58 11.52 13.13
N GLY A 22 -18.19 11.19 11.99
CA GLY A 22 -17.89 11.81 10.70
C GLY A 22 -16.61 11.28 10.02
N VAL A 23 -16.02 10.20 10.52
CA VAL A 23 -14.84 9.58 9.89
C VAL A 23 -15.21 8.28 9.15
N ASP A 24 -14.39 7.87 8.21
CA ASP A 24 -14.53 6.62 7.47
C ASP A 24 -14.13 5.42 8.36
N GLU A 25 -15.12 4.71 8.91
CA GLU A 25 -14.91 3.50 9.71
C GLU A 25 -14.46 2.31 8.86
N GLU A 26 -14.93 2.25 7.64
CA GLU A 26 -14.60 1.21 6.66
C GLU A 26 -14.48 1.85 5.28
N ILE A 27 -13.49 1.45 4.50
CA ILE A 27 -13.34 1.90 3.11
C ILE A 27 -12.96 0.71 2.21
N GLU A 28 -13.55 0.68 1.04
CA GLU A 28 -13.23 -0.24 -0.05
C GLU A 28 -12.91 0.56 -1.31
N MET A 29 -11.84 0.21 -1.98
CA MET A 29 -11.41 0.86 -3.22
C MET A 29 -11.09 -0.19 -4.28
N THR A 30 -11.44 0.11 -5.53
CA THR A 30 -11.06 -0.68 -6.69
C THR A 30 -10.29 0.22 -7.64
N PHE A 31 -9.02 -0.07 -7.86
CA PHE A 31 -8.16 0.61 -8.82
C PHE A 31 -8.14 -0.17 -10.13
N LYS A 32 -8.28 0.52 -11.26
CA LYS A 32 -8.28 -0.07 -12.60
C LYS A 32 -7.16 0.55 -13.43
N TYR A 33 -6.45 -0.30 -14.16
CA TYR A 33 -5.32 0.06 -15.01
C TYR A 33 -5.58 -0.34 -16.45
N ASN A 34 -5.14 0.46 -17.41
CA ASN A 34 -5.29 0.20 -18.85
C ASN A 34 -4.59 -1.10 -19.29
N SER A 35 -3.65 -1.59 -18.49
CA SER A 35 -3.04 -2.93 -18.65
C SER A 35 -4.00 -4.09 -18.44
N GLY A 36 -5.22 -3.84 -17.94
CA GLY A 36 -6.16 -4.86 -17.48
C GLY A 36 -5.98 -5.26 -16.03
N THR A 37 -4.93 -4.79 -15.36
CA THR A 37 -4.70 -5.04 -13.94
C THR A 37 -5.78 -4.36 -13.11
N THR A 38 -6.18 -5.01 -12.02
CA THR A 38 -7.12 -4.45 -11.04
C THR A 38 -6.56 -4.66 -9.64
N ALA A 39 -6.65 -3.64 -8.77
CA ALA A 39 -6.31 -3.76 -7.37
C ALA A 39 -7.52 -3.48 -6.48
N PHE A 40 -7.77 -4.41 -5.55
CA PHE A 40 -8.81 -4.28 -4.53
C PHE A 40 -8.15 -3.92 -3.20
N LEU A 41 -8.56 -2.83 -2.60
CA LEU A 41 -8.03 -2.35 -1.33
C LEU A 41 -9.17 -2.16 -0.35
N ASN A 42 -8.95 -2.57 0.88
CA ASN A 42 -9.88 -2.31 1.97
C ASN A 42 -9.14 -1.91 3.25
N SER A 43 -9.82 -1.15 4.08
CA SER A 43 -9.35 -0.81 5.42
C SER A 43 -10.56 -0.68 6.35
N SER A 44 -10.38 -1.00 7.62
CA SER A 44 -11.39 -0.82 8.66
C SER A 44 -10.74 -0.49 10.00
N ILE A 45 -11.34 0.43 10.75
CA ILE A 45 -10.99 0.72 12.14
C ILE A 45 -11.93 0.03 13.13
N VAL A 46 -13.03 -0.55 12.64
CA VAL A 46 -14.06 -1.21 13.47
C VAL A 46 -14.07 -2.74 13.34
N LYS A 47 -13.32 -3.28 12.36
CA LYS A 47 -13.19 -4.72 12.14
C LYS A 47 -11.72 -5.12 12.03
N GLN A 48 -11.37 -6.26 12.60
CA GLN A 48 -10.07 -6.86 12.35
C GLN A 48 -10.06 -7.51 10.96
N THR A 49 -9.12 -7.10 10.12
CA THR A 49 -8.87 -7.67 8.80
C THR A 49 -7.52 -8.39 8.76
N PRO A 50 -7.28 -9.32 7.82
CA PRO A 50 -6.04 -10.09 7.75
C PRO A 50 -4.76 -9.26 7.56
N SER A 51 -4.85 -8.00 7.14
CA SER A 51 -3.70 -7.12 6.83
C SER A 51 -2.65 -7.78 5.93
N THR A 52 -3.09 -8.53 4.93
CA THR A 52 -2.26 -9.18 3.92
C THR A 52 -2.32 -8.43 2.60
N ALA A 53 -1.29 -8.60 1.76
CA ALA A 53 -1.36 -8.17 0.37
C ALA A 53 -1.09 -9.39 -0.54
N THR A 54 -1.96 -9.60 -1.51
CA THR A 54 -1.84 -10.72 -2.48
C THR A 54 -1.72 -10.15 -3.88
N LEU A 55 -0.67 -10.57 -4.59
CA LEU A 55 -0.46 -10.25 -5.99
C LEU A 55 -0.71 -11.51 -6.80
N VAL A 56 -1.68 -11.46 -7.70
CA VAL A 56 -1.96 -12.52 -8.67
C VAL A 56 -1.29 -12.12 -9.98
N CYS A 57 -0.37 -12.95 -10.42
CA CYS A 57 0.42 -12.75 -11.64
C CYS A 57 0.13 -13.89 -12.63
N ASP A 58 0.55 -13.73 -13.89
CA ASP A 58 0.32 -14.73 -14.93
C ASP A 58 0.91 -16.11 -14.57
N ASN A 59 2.04 -16.14 -13.87
CA ASN A 59 2.76 -17.37 -13.55
C ASN A 59 2.61 -17.83 -12.09
N GLY A 60 1.79 -17.14 -11.28
CA GLY A 60 1.63 -17.54 -9.89
C GLY A 60 1.12 -16.44 -8.97
N ILE A 61 1.26 -16.67 -7.69
CA ILE A 61 0.75 -15.79 -6.65
C ILE A 61 1.88 -15.42 -5.67
N LEU A 62 1.94 -14.15 -5.29
CA LEU A 62 2.77 -13.68 -4.19
C LEU A 62 1.87 -13.19 -3.04
N VAL A 63 2.15 -13.62 -1.84
CA VAL A 63 1.45 -13.18 -0.63
C VAL A 63 2.45 -12.54 0.32
N LEU A 64 2.26 -11.25 0.58
CA LEU A 64 2.88 -10.58 1.70
C LEU A 64 2.04 -10.90 2.93
N ASN A 65 2.62 -11.65 3.87
CA ASN A 65 1.91 -12.21 5.00
C ASN A 65 1.40 -11.12 5.98
N SER A 66 0.68 -11.51 7.00
CA SER A 66 0.02 -10.62 7.96
C SER A 66 0.94 -9.49 8.43
N ARG A 67 0.36 -8.29 8.50
CA ARG A 67 1.05 -7.01 8.61
C ARG A 67 1.96 -6.76 7.41
N PHE A 68 1.41 -6.87 6.19
CA PHE A 68 2.15 -6.76 4.93
C PHE A 68 3.12 -5.56 4.86
N HIS A 69 2.87 -4.50 5.61
CA HIS A 69 3.72 -3.31 5.72
C HIS A 69 4.92 -3.48 6.67
N GLN A 70 4.99 -4.59 7.40
CA GLN A 70 6.06 -4.95 8.35
C GLN A 70 6.45 -6.43 8.23
N THR A 71 5.98 -7.12 7.18
CA THR A 71 6.24 -8.56 7.07
C THR A 71 7.72 -8.82 6.78
N ASP A 72 8.25 -9.85 7.41
CA ASP A 72 9.54 -10.44 7.13
C ASP A 72 9.42 -11.69 6.24
N LYS A 73 8.18 -12.06 5.86
CA LYS A 73 7.91 -13.28 5.10
C LYS A 73 7.02 -13.02 3.89
N ILE A 74 7.45 -13.57 2.77
CA ILE A 74 6.69 -13.59 1.51
C ILE A 74 6.48 -15.04 1.12
N THR A 75 5.25 -15.39 0.78
CA THR A 75 4.92 -16.69 0.22
C THR A 75 4.75 -16.55 -1.29
N SER A 76 5.48 -17.34 -2.07
CA SER A 76 5.23 -17.52 -3.51
C SER A 76 4.57 -18.86 -3.78
N VAL A 77 3.65 -18.86 -4.75
CA VAL A 77 3.03 -20.10 -5.27
C VAL A 77 3.21 -20.08 -6.78
N LEU A 78 4.05 -20.97 -7.30
CA LEU A 78 4.36 -21.13 -8.72
C LEU A 78 4.05 -22.57 -9.13
N GLU A 79 3.21 -22.75 -10.14
CA GLU A 79 2.83 -24.11 -10.63
C GLU A 79 2.35 -25.05 -9.50
N GLY A 80 1.65 -24.50 -8.51
CA GLY A 80 1.18 -25.26 -7.35
C GLY A 80 2.23 -25.47 -6.24
N ASN A 81 3.49 -25.14 -6.47
CA ASN A 81 4.55 -25.24 -5.47
C ASN A 81 4.56 -24.00 -4.60
N LYS A 82 4.42 -24.19 -3.30
CA LYS A 82 4.47 -23.13 -2.29
C LYS A 82 5.87 -23.02 -1.71
N ILE A 83 6.46 -21.82 -1.77
CA ILE A 83 7.75 -21.49 -1.17
C ILE A 83 7.57 -20.31 -0.24
N GLU A 84 8.08 -20.42 0.98
CA GLU A 84 8.15 -19.31 1.92
C GLU A 84 9.56 -18.69 1.87
N HIS A 85 9.63 -17.40 1.65
CA HIS A 85 10.86 -16.62 1.65
C HIS A 85 10.91 -15.84 2.97
N ASP A 86 11.98 -16.04 3.72
CA ASP A 86 12.22 -15.38 5.01
C ASP A 86 13.24 -14.26 4.80
N PHE A 87 12.89 -13.06 5.21
CA PHE A 87 13.70 -11.84 5.14
C PHE A 87 13.96 -11.28 6.55
N ALA A 88 14.16 -12.16 7.51
CA ALA A 88 14.28 -11.81 8.91
C ALA A 88 15.16 -10.57 9.14
N TYR A 89 14.65 -9.63 9.89
CA TYR A 89 15.35 -8.44 10.31
C TYR A 89 15.19 -8.20 11.80
N THR A 90 16.15 -7.47 12.38
CA THR A 90 16.13 -7.19 13.83
C THR A 90 15.34 -5.91 14.12
N GLY A 91 14.49 -5.93 15.14
CA GLY A 91 13.73 -4.77 15.60
C GLY A 91 12.42 -4.55 14.83
N LYS A 92 11.99 -3.29 14.72
CA LYS A 92 10.68 -2.90 14.16
C LYS A 92 10.75 -2.38 12.72
N GLY A 93 11.87 -2.59 12.01
CA GLY A 93 12.03 -2.15 10.63
C GLY A 93 12.45 -0.69 10.43
N TYR A 94 12.36 0.18 11.42
CA TYR A 94 12.80 1.58 11.32
C TYR A 94 14.29 1.73 10.97
N TYR A 95 15.09 0.70 11.21
CA TYR A 95 16.48 0.67 10.82
C TYR A 95 16.68 0.95 9.33
N PHE A 96 15.87 0.36 8.47
CA PHE A 96 15.98 0.54 7.03
C PHE A 96 15.72 1.99 6.60
N GLU A 97 14.75 2.65 7.23
CA GLU A 97 14.44 4.05 6.98
C GLU A 97 15.57 4.96 7.42
N ILE A 98 16.08 4.74 8.65
CA ILE A 98 17.19 5.52 9.22
C ILE A 98 18.46 5.36 8.39
N GLU A 99 18.80 4.13 8.02
CA GLU A 99 20.01 3.84 7.20
C GLU A 99 19.87 4.47 5.81
N HIS A 100 18.71 4.32 5.16
CA HIS A 100 18.45 4.92 3.87
C HIS A 100 18.60 6.44 3.91
N PHE A 101 17.99 7.11 4.90
CA PHE A 101 18.08 8.55 5.09
C PHE A 101 19.53 9.00 5.34
N ALA A 102 20.24 8.32 6.22
CA ALA A 102 21.65 8.62 6.49
C ALA A 102 22.52 8.49 5.22
N ASN A 103 22.24 7.52 4.36
CA ASN A 103 22.94 7.34 3.09
C ASN A 103 22.64 8.44 2.08
N LEU A 104 21.38 8.93 2.04
CA LEU A 104 21.02 10.10 1.22
C LEU A 104 21.83 11.35 1.64
N LEU A 105 21.91 11.61 2.95
CA LEU A 105 22.70 12.73 3.48
C LEU A 105 24.18 12.61 3.13
N ARG A 106 24.77 11.42 3.31
CA ARG A 106 26.21 11.19 2.95
C ARG A 106 26.49 11.42 1.46
N LYS A 107 25.50 11.15 0.61
CA LYS A 107 25.57 11.34 -0.86
C LYS A 107 25.11 12.72 -1.31
N ASN A 108 24.78 13.63 -0.38
CA ASN A 108 24.22 14.95 -0.65
C ASN A 108 22.99 14.91 -1.57
N GLN A 109 22.17 13.88 -1.45
CA GLN A 109 20.92 13.73 -2.17
C GLN A 109 19.79 14.46 -1.43
N LYS A 110 18.95 15.19 -2.15
CA LYS A 110 17.89 16.02 -1.57
C LYS A 110 16.58 15.26 -1.38
N GLU A 111 16.41 14.14 -2.07
CA GLU A 111 15.23 13.30 -1.98
C GLU A 111 15.59 11.82 -2.17
N SER A 112 14.70 10.95 -1.73
CA SER A 112 14.82 9.51 -1.91
C SER A 112 14.37 9.09 -3.32
N PRO A 113 15.13 8.25 -4.04
CA PRO A 113 14.65 7.64 -5.27
C PRO A 113 13.52 6.63 -5.04
N LEU A 114 13.36 6.11 -3.80
CA LEU A 114 12.28 5.19 -3.42
C LEU A 114 11.00 5.92 -3.02
N MET A 115 11.13 7.12 -2.45
CA MET A 115 10.04 7.98 -2.03
C MET A 115 10.36 9.41 -2.45
N SER A 116 10.23 9.68 -3.75
CA SER A 116 10.49 11.01 -4.30
C SER A 116 9.41 12.02 -3.89
N PHE A 117 9.71 13.31 -4.00
CA PHE A 117 8.70 14.35 -3.78
C PHE A 117 7.51 14.20 -4.72
N GLU A 118 7.77 13.79 -5.96
CA GLU A 118 6.70 13.54 -6.93
C GLU A 118 5.81 12.36 -6.50
N PHE A 119 6.41 11.25 -6.04
CA PHE A 119 5.63 10.11 -5.53
C PHE A 119 4.81 10.50 -4.30
N SER A 120 5.38 11.28 -3.38
CA SER A 120 4.67 11.77 -2.20
C SER A 120 3.49 12.67 -2.59
N ARG A 121 3.70 13.55 -3.58
CA ARG A 121 2.63 14.41 -4.12
C ARG A 121 1.51 13.59 -4.77
N GLN A 122 1.86 12.57 -5.57
CA GLN A 122 0.89 11.67 -6.19
C GLN A 122 0.09 10.90 -5.14
N LEU A 123 0.74 10.42 -4.08
CA LEU A 123 0.07 9.71 -2.99
C LEU A 123 -0.96 10.61 -2.29
N ILE A 124 -0.57 11.83 -1.92
CA ILE A 124 -1.48 12.78 -1.28
C ILE A 124 -2.63 13.17 -2.20
N SER A 125 -2.35 13.49 -3.47
CA SER A 125 -3.38 13.78 -4.47
C SER A 125 -4.39 12.64 -4.60
N MET A 126 -3.91 11.39 -4.60
CA MET A 126 -4.79 10.21 -4.68
C MET A 126 -5.68 10.07 -3.44
N LEU A 127 -5.14 10.36 -2.25
CA LEU A 127 -5.92 10.35 -1.01
C LEU A 127 -7.01 11.43 -1.01
N ASP A 128 -6.71 12.62 -1.54
CA ASP A 128 -7.69 13.71 -1.65
C ASP A 128 -8.78 13.39 -2.69
N GLU A 129 -8.40 12.78 -3.83
CA GLU A 129 -9.36 12.30 -4.82
C GLU A 129 -10.30 11.23 -4.22
N VAL A 130 -9.77 10.31 -3.39
CA VAL A 130 -10.56 9.30 -2.68
C VAL A 130 -11.51 9.95 -1.67
N ARG A 131 -11.03 10.89 -0.85
CA ARG A 131 -11.90 11.62 0.10
C ARG A 131 -13.04 12.32 -0.61
N THR A 132 -12.76 13.01 -1.70
CA THR A 132 -13.80 13.66 -2.53
C THR A 132 -14.80 12.64 -3.06
N ARG A 133 -14.34 11.47 -3.48
CA ARG A 133 -15.20 10.42 -4.04
C ARG A 133 -16.18 9.83 -3.02
N ILE A 134 -15.77 9.73 -1.75
CA ILE A 134 -16.60 9.20 -0.65
C ILE A 134 -17.31 10.29 0.14
N ASP A 135 -17.25 11.55 -0.33
CA ASP A 135 -17.87 12.73 0.31
C ASP A 135 -17.40 12.92 1.76
N LEU A 136 -16.11 12.68 2.02
CA LEU A 136 -15.51 12.84 3.34
C LEU A 136 -14.86 14.22 3.46
N HIS A 137 -15.44 15.06 4.31
CA HIS A 137 -14.96 16.40 4.64
C HIS A 137 -14.61 16.48 6.11
N TYR A 138 -13.41 16.98 6.41
CA TYR A 138 -13.04 17.32 7.77
C TYR A 138 -13.27 18.81 8.00
N GLU A 139 -13.99 19.15 9.05
CA GLU A 139 -14.06 20.54 9.51
C GLU A 139 -12.68 20.94 10.06
N VAL A 140 -12.11 22.02 9.54
CA VAL A 140 -10.81 22.56 9.95
C VAL A 140 -11.03 23.70 10.91
#